data_62240adb10c1def0dfcc46d669a03958
#
_entry.id   62240adb10c1def0dfcc46d669a03958
#
_cell.length_a   1.000
_cell.length_b   1.000
_cell.length_c   1.000
_cell.angle_alpha   90.00
_cell.angle_beta   90.00
_cell.angle_gamma   90.00
#
_symmetry.space_group_name_H-M   'P 1'
#
loop_
_entity.id
_entity.type
_entity.pdbx_description
1 polymer ?
#
loop_
_entity_poly.entity_id
_entity_poly.type
_entity_poly.pdbx_seq_one_letter_code
_entity_poly.pdbx_strand_id
1 'polypeptide(L)'
;MCKMMDMAGLIKTEARDVNATAYGCMKPAARGVNATAHGCMKPAARDVNAAARGMKLTAIFLLLLLSVVLVAGCSRPTARKDTDGATATDGLTAADSAAQVTDHGARGDVARHIMAVCRRHGVTVTLLLPVTPVKNQGRSDLCWVYAALAAIESTHAAAGDSVNLSPDYLARNMLMRQARLNWLSRGRHDMSMRGTLPMALHLLREDGAMPYDSYSTPSPINWRATSRRAVLAANCEPTFDRAERAVATCADNAVGSVPPHVFMLGAEYSPVDFAQSVCRSDEWHMFTSFTHHPFGRDIQLELADNQFGDTFHNVPLDTLIHLLDRSLDNARAVGWEGDISEEGFRWAAGVADVPRTVACTQQERQRQFDRRLTTDDHCLTIVGRAVSRRGTRYYIAKNSWGATNALRGFILLSERYVRMKTVALMVGAE
;
A
#
# COMPACT_ATOMS: atom_id res chain seq x y z
N MET A 1 -0.24 -48.85 17.46
CA MET A 1 0.38 -49.15 16.17
C MET A 1 -0.60 -48.80 15.07
N CYS A 2 -0.52 -47.63 14.50
CA CYS A 2 -1.23 -47.25 13.29
C CYS A 2 -0.31 -46.33 12.50
N LYS A 3 -0.06 -46.70 11.26
CA LYS A 3 0.98 -46.16 10.39
C LYS A 3 0.66 -44.72 9.97
N MET A 4 1.60 -43.80 10.23
CA MET A 4 1.74 -42.54 9.50
C MET A 4 2.13 -42.87 8.05
N MET A 5 1.29 -42.46 7.09
CA MET A 5 1.65 -42.48 5.66
C MET A 5 2.21 -41.11 5.28
N ASP A 6 3.43 -41.18 4.82
CA ASP A 6 4.28 -40.13 4.32
C ASP A 6 3.77 -39.60 2.96
N MET A 7 3.54 -38.29 2.84
CA MET A 7 3.08 -37.64 1.62
C MET A 7 4.24 -37.06 0.77
N ALA A 8 5.43 -37.70 0.85
CA ALA A 8 6.61 -37.28 0.08
C ALA A 8 6.87 -38.12 -1.19
N GLY A 9 5.88 -38.87 -1.70
CA GLY A 9 6.08 -39.87 -2.73
C GLY A 9 5.36 -39.70 -4.06
N LEU A 10 4.93 -38.48 -4.46
CA LEU A 10 4.18 -38.33 -5.72
C LEU A 10 4.70 -37.28 -6.68
N ILE A 11 6.00 -37.03 -6.74
CA ILE A 11 6.63 -36.26 -7.83
C ILE A 11 7.89 -37.00 -8.27
N LYS A 12 7.74 -38.05 -9.09
CA LYS A 12 8.75 -38.58 -10.04
C LYS A 12 8.12 -39.66 -10.88
N THR A 13 7.93 -39.35 -12.14
CA THR A 13 7.87 -40.12 -13.37
C THR A 13 6.81 -39.54 -14.28
N GLU A 14 7.24 -38.88 -15.34
CA GLU A 14 7.39 -39.30 -16.70
C GLU A 14 7.95 -38.19 -17.58
N ALA A 15 9.23 -38.34 -17.90
CA ALA A 15 9.81 -37.74 -19.09
C ALA A 15 9.80 -38.81 -20.17
N ARG A 16 9.08 -38.59 -21.26
CA ARG A 16 9.30 -39.30 -22.52
C ARG A 16 9.10 -38.36 -23.69
N ASP A 17 10.17 -38.35 -24.51
CA ASP A 17 10.34 -37.73 -25.79
C ASP A 17 9.15 -37.85 -26.75
N VAL A 18 8.79 -36.76 -27.43
CA VAL A 18 8.25 -36.82 -28.80
C VAL A 18 8.85 -35.75 -29.64
N ASN A 19 9.43 -36.23 -30.75
CA ASN A 19 10.17 -35.62 -31.81
C ASN A 19 9.55 -34.38 -32.49
N ALA A 20 10.47 -33.56 -33.00
CA ALA A 20 10.31 -32.49 -33.97
C ALA A 20 9.62 -32.94 -35.26
N THR A 21 8.68 -32.13 -35.75
CA THR A 21 8.39 -32.04 -37.19
C THR A 21 8.17 -30.58 -37.58
N ALA A 22 8.97 -30.15 -38.50
CA ALA A 22 8.97 -28.85 -39.17
C ALA A 22 7.73 -28.66 -40.07
N TYR A 23 7.11 -27.48 -40.05
CA TYR A 23 6.33 -26.92 -41.15
C TYR A 23 6.63 -25.42 -41.18
N GLY A 24 7.26 -24.87 -42.13
CA GLY A 24 6.85 -24.52 -43.44
C GLY A 24 6.39 -23.06 -43.44
N CYS A 25 7.33 -22.15 -43.78
CA CYS A 25 7.13 -20.72 -44.01
C CYS A 25 6.17 -20.50 -45.22
N MET A 26 5.06 -19.77 -45.01
CA MET A 26 4.29 -19.16 -46.10
C MET A 26 4.10 -17.66 -45.85
N LYS A 27 4.74 -16.85 -46.73
CA LYS A 27 4.47 -15.41 -46.88
C LYS A 27 3.13 -15.22 -47.62
N PRO A 28 2.29 -14.25 -47.27
CA PRO A 28 1.28 -13.74 -48.18
C PRO A 28 1.78 -12.52 -48.96
N ALA A 29 1.43 -12.52 -50.23
CA ALA A 29 1.77 -11.56 -51.27
C ALA A 29 1.08 -10.20 -51.07
N ALA A 30 1.78 -9.15 -51.45
CA ALA A 30 1.29 -7.79 -51.58
C ALA A 30 0.23 -7.68 -52.70
N ARG A 31 -0.92 -7.09 -52.41
CA ARG A 31 -1.81 -6.46 -53.38
C ARG A 31 -1.93 -4.98 -53.07
N GLY A 32 -1.43 -4.17 -54.00
CA GLY A 32 -1.55 -2.75 -54.02
C GLY A 32 -3.01 -2.29 -54.21
N VAL A 33 -3.37 -1.23 -53.53
CA VAL A 33 -4.54 -0.40 -53.88
C VAL A 33 -4.11 1.06 -53.80
N ASN A 34 -4.39 1.78 -54.89
CA ASN A 34 -4.04 3.17 -55.17
C ASN A 34 -4.54 4.16 -54.12
N ALA A 35 -3.67 5.09 -53.75
CA ALA A 35 -3.99 6.29 -53.01
C ALA A 35 -4.55 7.38 -53.92
N THR A 36 -5.69 7.91 -53.60
CA THR A 36 -6.14 9.23 -54.05
C THR A 36 -5.95 10.26 -52.94
N ALA A 37 -5.16 11.26 -53.27
CA ALA A 37 -4.85 12.39 -52.40
C ALA A 37 -6.08 13.28 -52.21
N HIS A 38 -6.40 13.62 -50.95
CA HIS A 38 -7.17 14.79 -50.58
C HIS A 38 -6.48 15.61 -49.50
N GLY A 39 -6.48 16.90 -49.78
CA GLY A 39 -5.70 17.99 -49.26
C GLY A 39 -5.61 18.16 -47.77
N CYS A 40 -4.42 18.52 -47.39
CA CYS A 40 -4.04 18.99 -46.06
C CYS A 40 -4.47 20.47 -45.91
N MET A 41 -5.46 20.76 -45.09
CA MET A 41 -5.73 22.12 -44.57
C MET A 41 -4.97 22.31 -43.29
N LYS A 42 -4.02 23.26 -43.29
CA LYS A 42 -3.36 23.81 -42.10
C LYS A 42 -4.33 24.72 -41.36
N PRO A 43 -4.44 24.64 -40.03
CA PRO A 43 -5.07 25.73 -39.28
C PRO A 43 -4.07 26.86 -39.05
N ALA A 44 -4.53 28.08 -39.30
CA ALA A 44 -3.81 29.33 -39.13
C ALA A 44 -3.48 29.61 -37.65
N ALA A 45 -2.24 30.03 -37.41
CA ALA A 45 -1.82 30.64 -36.16
C ALA A 45 -2.61 31.93 -35.92
N ARG A 46 -3.32 32.03 -34.79
CA ARG A 46 -3.83 33.28 -34.27
C ARG A 46 -2.84 33.80 -33.23
N ASP A 47 -2.29 34.96 -33.52
CA ASP A 47 -1.54 35.82 -32.62
C ASP A 47 -2.38 36.17 -31.39
N VAL A 48 -1.87 35.83 -30.21
CA VAL A 48 -2.36 36.36 -28.92
C VAL A 48 -1.20 37.12 -28.25
N ASN A 49 -0.92 38.28 -28.82
CA ASN A 49 -0.03 39.25 -28.22
C ASN A 49 -0.70 40.64 -28.27
N ALA A 50 -1.63 40.91 -27.35
CA ALA A 50 -2.07 42.26 -27.01
C ALA A 50 -3.02 42.25 -25.80
N ALA A 51 -2.51 42.05 -24.57
CA ALA A 51 -3.16 42.56 -23.34
C ALA A 51 -2.27 42.35 -22.11
N ALA A 52 -1.11 42.96 -22.08
CA ALA A 52 -0.31 43.08 -20.85
C ALA A 52 0.52 44.37 -20.86
N ARG A 53 -0.14 45.53 -20.94
CA ARG A 53 0.46 46.78 -20.55
C ARG A 53 -0.57 47.58 -19.77
N GLY A 54 -0.41 47.63 -18.45
CA GLY A 54 -1.10 48.60 -17.62
C GLY A 54 -1.59 48.08 -16.28
N MET A 55 -0.70 47.66 -15.41
CA MET A 55 -0.96 47.69 -13.96
C MET A 55 0.30 48.19 -13.25
N LYS A 56 0.11 49.29 -12.59
CA LYS A 56 1.11 50.22 -12.07
C LYS A 56 1.87 49.66 -10.85
N LEU A 57 3.13 50.08 -10.78
CA LEU A 57 4.14 50.05 -9.73
C LEU A 57 3.69 50.64 -8.36
N THR A 58 2.59 50.31 -7.78
CA THR A 58 2.15 50.82 -6.47
C THR A 58 1.97 49.77 -5.38
N ALA A 59 2.24 48.51 -5.65
CA ALA A 59 2.05 47.43 -4.66
C ALA A 59 3.35 46.90 -4.02
N ILE A 60 4.52 47.37 -4.42
CA ILE A 60 5.83 46.87 -3.90
C ILE A 60 6.37 47.73 -2.74
N PHE A 61 5.82 48.92 -2.49
CA PHE A 61 6.29 49.80 -1.42
C PHE A 61 5.61 49.63 -0.06
N LEU A 62 4.61 48.77 0.07
CA LEU A 62 3.87 48.58 1.34
C LEU A 62 4.27 47.33 2.14
N LEU A 63 5.18 46.49 1.64
CA LEU A 63 5.62 45.26 2.29
C LEU A 63 7.02 45.32 2.92
N LEU A 64 7.68 46.48 2.87
CA LEU A 64 9.03 46.70 3.42
C LEU A 64 9.09 47.54 4.69
N LEU A 65 7.94 47.91 5.29
CA LEU A 65 7.89 48.80 6.48
C LEU A 65 7.36 48.12 7.75
N LEU A 66 7.24 46.76 7.79
CA LEU A 66 6.74 46.05 8.99
C LEU A 66 7.74 45.06 9.61
N SER A 67 9.05 45.23 9.40
CA SER A 67 10.06 44.30 9.96
C SER A 67 11.17 45.00 10.79
N VAL A 68 10.87 46.11 11.41
CA VAL A 68 11.78 46.72 12.39
C VAL A 68 10.93 47.17 13.58
N VAL A 69 10.75 46.35 14.58
CA VAL A 69 10.62 46.64 16.02
C VAL A 69 10.33 45.28 16.71
N LEU A 70 11.34 44.77 17.39
CA LEU A 70 11.27 44.03 18.67
C LEU A 70 12.58 43.24 18.89
N VAL A 71 13.62 43.97 19.25
CA VAL A 71 14.73 43.41 20.00
C VAL A 71 14.85 44.26 21.25
N ALA A 72 14.35 43.77 22.35
CA ALA A 72 14.78 44.26 23.69
C ALA A 72 14.40 43.21 24.75
N GLY A 73 15.40 42.59 25.34
CA GLY A 73 15.45 42.32 26.76
C GLY A 73 14.95 40.92 27.19
N CYS A 74 15.91 40.07 27.55
CA CYS A 74 15.84 39.43 28.87
C CYS A 74 17.17 38.77 29.26
N SER A 75 17.55 39.06 30.45
CA SER A 75 18.74 38.81 31.22
C SER A 75 18.97 37.34 31.54
N ARG A 76 20.24 36.92 31.56
CA ARG A 76 20.73 35.66 32.18
C ARG A 76 20.65 35.71 33.69
N PRO A 77 20.46 34.57 34.35
CA PRO A 77 21.09 34.33 35.64
C PRO A 77 22.21 33.27 35.54
N THR A 78 23.21 33.56 36.32
CA THR A 78 24.52 32.90 36.47
C THR A 78 24.44 31.53 37.09
N ALA A 79 25.43 30.74 36.71
CA ALA A 79 25.76 29.40 37.23
C ALA A 79 26.08 29.39 38.73
N ARG A 80 25.70 28.29 39.39
CA ARG A 80 26.36 27.77 40.60
C ARG A 80 26.74 26.31 40.38
N LYS A 81 28.02 26.03 40.48
CA LYS A 81 28.62 24.70 40.62
C LYS A 81 28.31 24.21 42.02
N ASP A 82 27.89 22.95 42.14
CA ASP A 82 28.29 22.08 43.24
C ASP A 82 28.43 20.66 42.72
N THR A 83 29.57 20.07 43.02
CA THR A 83 30.01 18.70 42.84
C THR A 83 29.26 17.79 43.79
N ASP A 84 28.84 16.59 43.31
CA ASP A 84 29.18 15.35 43.98
C ASP A 84 28.68 14.14 43.16
N GLY A 85 29.47 13.09 43.14
CA GLY A 85 29.29 11.92 42.32
C GLY A 85 28.17 11.00 42.79
N ALA A 86 27.53 10.37 41.81
CA ALA A 86 26.77 9.14 42.00
C ALA A 86 26.80 8.29 40.74
N THR A 87 27.08 7.07 40.94
CA THR A 87 27.14 5.88 40.09
C THR A 87 26.06 5.78 39.06
N ALA A 88 26.47 5.43 37.82
CA ALA A 88 25.59 5.02 36.75
C ALA A 88 24.85 3.73 37.13
N THR A 89 23.54 3.81 37.24
CA THR A 89 22.62 2.68 37.17
C THR A 89 21.65 2.90 36.01
N ASP A 90 21.47 1.84 35.21
CA ASP A 90 20.66 1.72 34.04
C ASP A 90 19.33 2.51 34.12
N GLY A 91 19.23 3.57 33.33
CA GLY A 91 18.01 4.31 33.13
C GLY A 91 17.36 3.94 31.80
N LEU A 92 16.62 2.83 31.76
CA LEU A 92 15.50 2.71 30.82
C LEU A 92 14.58 3.89 31.11
N THR A 93 14.52 4.84 30.18
CA THR A 93 13.82 6.09 30.41
C THR A 93 12.31 5.83 30.54
N ALA A 94 11.70 6.43 31.56
CA ALA A 94 10.24 6.38 31.80
C ALA A 94 9.38 6.79 30.57
N ALA A 95 10.00 7.40 29.57
CA ALA A 95 9.38 7.75 28.29
C ALA A 95 9.07 6.53 27.42
N ASP A 96 9.98 5.53 27.34
CA ASP A 96 9.76 4.31 26.55
C ASP A 96 8.68 3.43 27.17
N SER A 97 8.64 3.35 28.49
CA SER A 97 7.60 2.63 29.24
C SER A 97 6.23 3.33 29.12
N ALA A 98 6.19 4.67 29.09
CA ALA A 98 4.96 5.44 28.93
C ALA A 98 4.41 5.34 27.50
N ALA A 99 5.26 5.31 26.46
CA ALA A 99 4.84 5.12 25.08
C ALA A 99 4.26 3.72 24.85
N GLN A 100 4.86 2.67 25.41
CA GLN A 100 4.34 1.30 25.32
C GLN A 100 3.00 1.14 26.07
N VAL A 101 2.87 1.72 27.27
CA VAL A 101 1.62 1.68 28.06
C VAL A 101 0.48 2.43 27.36
N THR A 102 0.75 3.56 26.69
CA THR A 102 -0.23 4.31 25.92
C THR A 102 -0.68 3.59 24.67
N ASP A 103 0.21 2.88 23.97
CA ASP A 103 -0.14 2.13 22.75
C ASP A 103 -1.00 0.90 23.04
N HIS A 104 -0.71 0.12 24.08
CA HIS A 104 -1.56 -0.98 24.53
C HIS A 104 -2.96 -0.52 24.98
N GLY A 105 -3.05 0.62 25.66
CA GLY A 105 -4.31 1.25 26.05
C GLY A 105 -5.13 1.65 24.82
N ALA A 106 -4.53 2.33 23.86
CA ALA A 106 -5.19 2.77 22.62
C ALA A 106 -5.67 1.59 21.75
N ARG A 107 -4.89 0.53 21.64
CA ARG A 107 -5.28 -0.72 20.94
C ARG A 107 -6.51 -1.37 21.58
N GLY A 108 -6.54 -1.45 22.91
CA GLY A 108 -7.69 -1.97 23.67
C GLY A 108 -8.95 -1.14 23.48
N ASP A 109 -8.83 0.19 23.36
CA ASP A 109 -9.95 1.11 23.16
C ASP A 109 -10.59 0.96 21.78
N VAL A 110 -9.81 0.81 20.73
CA VAL A 110 -10.32 0.57 19.37
C VAL A 110 -11.08 -0.74 19.30
N ALA A 111 -10.53 -1.83 19.83
CA ALA A 111 -11.19 -3.13 19.85
C ALA A 111 -12.51 -3.07 20.63
N ARG A 112 -12.53 -2.46 21.82
CA ARG A 112 -13.76 -2.26 22.62
C ARG A 112 -14.81 -1.45 21.87
N HIS A 113 -14.39 -0.40 21.15
CA HIS A 113 -15.30 0.42 20.35
C HIS A 113 -15.93 -0.39 19.22
N ILE A 114 -15.14 -1.12 18.42
CA ILE A 114 -15.61 -1.98 17.33
C ILE A 114 -16.63 -2.99 17.87
N MET A 115 -16.30 -3.71 18.95
CA MET A 115 -17.19 -4.70 19.57
C MET A 115 -18.49 -4.05 20.04
N ALA A 116 -18.44 -2.86 20.64
CA ALA A 116 -19.62 -2.15 21.13
C ALA A 116 -20.52 -1.69 19.98
N VAL A 117 -19.96 -1.15 18.90
CA VAL A 117 -20.72 -0.75 17.70
C VAL A 117 -21.34 -1.97 17.04
N CYS A 118 -20.58 -3.02 16.78
CA CYS A 118 -21.07 -4.26 16.19
C CYS A 118 -22.23 -4.84 17.00
N ARG A 119 -22.11 -4.93 18.34
CA ARG A 119 -23.16 -5.45 19.23
C ARG A 119 -24.45 -4.64 19.12
N ARG A 120 -24.38 -3.30 19.06
CA ARG A 120 -25.58 -2.44 18.88
C ARG A 120 -26.32 -2.73 17.59
N HIS A 121 -25.59 -3.13 16.53
CA HIS A 121 -26.16 -3.51 15.24
C HIS A 121 -26.47 -5.00 15.11
N GLY A 122 -26.41 -5.77 16.21
CA GLY A 122 -26.72 -7.19 16.20
C GLY A 122 -25.66 -8.05 15.50
N VAL A 123 -24.42 -7.60 15.51
CA VAL A 123 -23.25 -8.31 14.98
C VAL A 123 -22.34 -8.66 16.14
N THR A 124 -21.91 -9.92 16.21
CA THR A 124 -20.96 -10.43 17.21
C THR A 124 -19.58 -10.57 16.55
N VAL A 125 -18.57 -9.90 17.11
CA VAL A 125 -17.18 -10.11 16.71
C VAL A 125 -16.71 -11.45 17.25
N THR A 126 -16.25 -12.34 16.38
CA THR A 126 -15.79 -13.69 16.73
C THR A 126 -14.27 -13.80 16.78
N LEU A 127 -13.58 -12.94 16.04
CA LEU A 127 -12.12 -12.81 16.03
C LEU A 127 -11.75 -11.37 15.71
N LEU A 128 -10.79 -10.82 16.42
CA LEU A 128 -10.17 -9.53 16.08
C LEU A 128 -8.71 -9.57 16.52
N LEU A 129 -7.81 -9.53 15.55
CA LEU A 129 -6.37 -9.47 15.79
C LEU A 129 -5.96 -8.09 16.32
N PRO A 130 -4.87 -7.99 17.08
CA PRO A 130 -4.30 -6.71 17.48
C PRO A 130 -3.88 -5.90 16.23
N VAL A 131 -4.00 -4.59 16.33
CA VAL A 131 -3.69 -3.68 15.22
C VAL A 131 -2.93 -2.46 15.71
N THR A 132 -2.06 -1.91 14.87
CA THR A 132 -1.50 -0.57 15.06
C THR A 132 -2.58 0.49 14.83
N PRO A 133 -2.40 1.74 15.29
CA PRO A 133 -3.32 2.83 15.01
C PRO A 133 -3.65 2.96 13.52
N VAL A 134 -4.87 3.41 13.22
CA VAL A 134 -5.31 3.61 11.83
C VAL A 134 -4.58 4.81 11.24
N LYS A 135 -3.75 4.55 10.25
CA LYS A 135 -3.03 5.58 9.50
C LYS A 135 -3.94 6.26 8.46
N ASN A 136 -3.48 7.40 7.94
CA ASN A 136 -4.23 8.15 6.93
C ASN A 136 -3.38 8.39 5.69
N GLN A 137 -3.71 7.74 4.59
CA GLN A 137 -3.04 7.92 3.30
C GLN A 137 -3.37 9.26 2.61
N GLY A 138 -4.34 10.01 3.13
CA GLY A 138 -4.84 11.23 2.49
C GLY A 138 -5.44 10.96 1.11
N ARG A 139 -5.10 11.81 0.14
CA ARG A 139 -5.50 11.65 -1.28
C ARG A 139 -4.40 11.02 -2.12
N SER A 140 -3.62 10.11 -1.54
CA SER A 140 -2.58 9.38 -2.27
C SER A 140 -3.14 8.10 -2.88
N ASP A 141 -2.42 7.57 -3.86
CA ASP A 141 -2.72 6.29 -4.52
C ASP A 141 -1.91 5.14 -3.86
N LEU A 142 -1.69 5.20 -2.54
CA LEU A 142 -0.78 4.33 -1.79
C LEU A 142 -1.51 3.29 -0.91
N CYS A 143 -2.79 3.03 -1.13
CA CYS A 143 -3.57 2.06 -0.35
C CYS A 143 -2.86 0.69 -0.23
N TRP A 144 -2.22 0.23 -1.30
CA TRP A 144 -1.47 -1.01 -1.35
C TRP A 144 -0.28 -1.05 -0.37
N VAL A 145 0.45 0.07 -0.21
CA VAL A 145 1.51 0.19 0.80
C VAL A 145 0.93 0.08 2.21
N TYR A 146 -0.11 0.88 2.50
CA TYR A 146 -0.71 0.90 3.82
C TYR A 146 -1.31 -0.45 4.21
N ALA A 147 -1.96 -1.14 3.27
CA ALA A 147 -2.59 -2.43 3.52
C ALA A 147 -1.55 -3.54 3.74
N ALA A 148 -0.49 -3.60 2.92
CA ALA A 148 0.58 -4.59 3.09
C ALA A 148 1.30 -4.40 4.43
N LEU A 149 1.71 -3.16 4.76
CA LEU A 149 2.37 -2.88 6.03
C LEU A 149 1.46 -3.18 7.24
N ALA A 150 0.17 -2.83 7.17
CA ALA A 150 -0.76 -3.13 8.26
C ALA A 150 -0.99 -4.64 8.45
N ALA A 151 -0.89 -5.47 7.40
CA ALA A 151 -0.97 -6.92 7.52
C ALA A 151 0.25 -7.49 8.26
N ILE A 152 1.45 -7.02 7.92
CA ILE A 152 2.71 -7.36 8.61
C ILE A 152 2.64 -6.93 10.08
N GLU A 153 2.30 -5.66 10.35
CA GLU A 153 2.19 -5.09 11.68
C GLU A 153 1.20 -5.85 12.58
N SER A 154 0.02 -6.20 12.05
CA SER A 154 -1.01 -6.91 12.81
C SER A 154 -0.60 -8.36 13.11
N THR A 155 0.09 -9.01 12.18
CA THR A 155 0.63 -10.37 12.36
C THR A 155 1.69 -10.39 13.46
N HIS A 156 2.64 -9.44 13.45
CA HIS A 156 3.63 -9.27 14.52
C HIS A 156 2.97 -8.95 15.86
N ALA A 157 1.99 -8.05 15.87
CA ALA A 157 1.27 -7.70 17.10
C ALA A 157 0.53 -8.90 17.69
N ALA A 158 0.02 -9.82 16.86
CA ALA A 158 -0.61 -11.05 17.31
C ALA A 158 0.42 -12.06 17.90
N ALA A 159 1.66 -12.02 17.44
CA ALA A 159 2.79 -12.77 18.00
C ALA A 159 3.39 -12.12 19.27
N GLY A 160 2.95 -10.91 19.65
CA GLY A 160 3.43 -10.18 20.82
C GLY A 160 4.51 -9.14 20.51
N ASP A 161 4.87 -8.97 19.24
CA ASP A 161 5.88 -8.00 18.79
C ASP A 161 5.29 -6.60 18.62
N SER A 162 6.13 -5.57 18.75
CA SER A 162 5.75 -4.18 18.49
C SER A 162 6.40 -3.67 17.20
N VAL A 163 5.76 -3.94 16.07
CA VAL A 163 6.19 -3.49 14.74
C VAL A 163 5.24 -2.41 14.24
N ASN A 164 5.78 -1.26 13.84
CA ASN A 164 5.04 -0.15 13.23
C ASN A 164 5.91 0.45 12.11
N LEU A 165 5.49 0.29 10.84
CA LEU A 165 6.30 0.56 9.66
C LEU A 165 5.90 1.87 8.98
N SER A 166 6.86 2.52 8.33
CA SER A 166 6.67 3.77 7.61
C SER A 166 6.14 3.56 6.19
N PRO A 167 4.90 3.96 5.88
CA PRO A 167 4.43 3.99 4.50
C PRO A 167 5.16 5.04 3.66
N ASP A 168 5.61 6.14 4.27
CA ASP A 168 6.30 7.23 3.57
C ASP A 168 7.67 6.79 3.04
N TYR A 169 8.32 5.83 3.70
CA TYR A 169 9.58 5.25 3.23
C TYR A 169 9.37 4.46 1.93
N LEU A 170 8.37 3.58 1.88
CA LEU A 170 8.04 2.83 0.67
C LEU A 170 7.56 3.76 -0.45
N ALA A 171 6.75 4.76 -0.11
CA ALA A 171 6.28 5.77 -1.07
C ALA A 171 7.45 6.56 -1.69
N ARG A 172 8.45 6.93 -0.88
CA ARG A 172 9.67 7.57 -1.36
C ARG A 172 10.43 6.67 -2.33
N ASN A 173 10.62 5.41 -2.00
CA ASN A 173 11.33 4.47 -2.86
C ASN A 173 10.57 4.23 -4.17
N MET A 174 9.24 4.10 -4.12
CA MET A 174 8.42 4.04 -5.33
C MET A 174 8.57 5.31 -6.18
N LEU A 175 8.54 6.51 -5.57
CA LEU A 175 8.79 7.77 -6.27
C LEU A 175 10.14 7.79 -6.99
N MET A 176 11.21 7.37 -6.30
CA MET A 176 12.56 7.31 -6.88
C MET A 176 12.59 6.39 -8.10
N ARG A 177 11.98 5.18 -8.02
CA ARG A 177 11.92 4.21 -9.13
C ARG A 177 11.12 4.76 -10.31
N GLN A 178 9.95 5.31 -10.08
CA GLN A 178 9.09 5.86 -11.11
C GLN A 178 9.73 7.06 -11.82
N ALA A 179 10.35 7.95 -11.07
CA ALA A 179 11.04 9.11 -11.64
C ALA A 179 12.28 8.70 -12.47
N ARG A 180 13.01 7.68 -12.03
CA ARG A 180 14.10 7.06 -12.79
C ARG A 180 13.61 6.54 -14.13
N LEU A 181 12.55 5.75 -14.16
CA LEU A 181 11.95 5.21 -15.38
C LEU A 181 11.45 6.32 -16.31
N ASN A 182 10.82 7.35 -15.76
CA ASN A 182 10.37 8.52 -16.52
C ASN A 182 11.56 9.22 -17.19
N TRP A 183 12.63 9.51 -16.43
CA TRP A 183 13.82 10.18 -16.95
C TRP A 183 14.53 9.35 -18.05
N LEU A 184 14.80 8.04 -17.78
CA LEU A 184 15.44 7.13 -18.72
C LEU A 184 14.63 6.95 -20.00
N SER A 185 13.31 6.97 -19.93
CA SER A 185 12.42 6.89 -21.09
C SER A 185 12.20 8.22 -21.80
N ARG A 186 12.83 9.32 -21.35
CA ARG A 186 12.60 10.69 -21.84
C ARG A 186 11.13 11.10 -21.75
N GLY A 187 10.51 10.85 -20.58
CA GLY A 187 9.13 11.21 -20.31
C GLY A 187 8.06 10.30 -20.90
N ARG A 188 8.44 9.18 -21.56
CA ARG A 188 7.46 8.22 -22.13
C ARG A 188 6.85 7.28 -21.09
N HIS A 189 7.53 7.08 -19.98
CA HIS A 189 6.97 6.33 -18.84
C HIS A 189 6.11 7.27 -18.00
N ASP A 190 4.82 6.97 -17.92
CA ASP A 190 3.90 7.75 -17.09
C ASP A 190 4.16 7.47 -15.59
N MET A 191 4.25 8.53 -14.82
CA MET A 191 4.41 8.43 -13.36
C MET A 191 3.13 7.94 -12.71
N SER A 192 3.21 6.80 -12.04
CA SER A 192 2.12 6.29 -11.22
C SER A 192 2.62 5.89 -9.84
N MET A 193 1.91 6.30 -8.81
CA MET A 193 2.10 5.84 -7.42
C MET A 193 1.10 4.72 -7.06
N ARG A 194 0.25 4.33 -8.01
CA ARG A 194 -0.62 3.16 -7.89
C ARG A 194 0.21 1.89 -7.93
N GLY A 195 -0.26 0.84 -7.30
CA GLY A 195 0.40 -0.45 -7.25
C GLY A 195 -0.44 -1.50 -6.58
N THR A 196 0.08 -2.72 -6.54
CA THR A 196 -0.53 -3.91 -5.98
C THR A 196 0.17 -4.36 -4.70
N LEU A 197 -0.45 -5.21 -3.90
CA LEU A 197 0.13 -5.71 -2.63
C LEU A 197 1.52 -6.34 -2.80
N PRO A 198 1.80 -7.18 -3.83
CA PRO A 198 3.13 -7.76 -4.01
C PRO A 198 4.21 -6.73 -4.30
N MET A 199 3.87 -5.58 -4.88
CA MET A 199 4.84 -4.49 -5.08
C MET A 199 5.37 -3.94 -3.75
N ALA A 200 4.57 -3.91 -2.68
CA ALA A 200 5.04 -3.52 -1.35
C ALA A 200 6.09 -4.51 -0.81
N LEU A 201 5.85 -5.82 -0.98
CA LEU A 201 6.81 -6.86 -0.61
C LEU A 201 8.11 -6.75 -1.43
N HIS A 202 7.99 -6.40 -2.71
CA HIS A 202 9.12 -6.17 -3.59
C HIS A 202 9.98 -4.99 -3.10
N LEU A 203 9.36 -3.85 -2.76
CA LEU A 203 10.07 -2.69 -2.20
C LEU A 203 10.71 -3.01 -0.84
N LEU A 204 10.02 -3.74 0.05
CA LEU A 204 10.59 -4.17 1.33
C LEU A 204 11.83 -5.03 1.15
N ARG A 205 11.83 -5.94 0.19
CA ARG A 205 12.96 -6.82 -0.11
C ARG A 205 14.16 -6.07 -0.69
N GLU A 206 13.92 -5.12 -1.60
CA GLU A 206 14.99 -4.44 -2.34
C GLU A 206 15.48 -3.15 -1.68
N ASP A 207 14.55 -2.34 -1.16
CA ASP A 207 14.86 -1.02 -0.62
C ASP A 207 14.82 -1.01 0.93
N GLY A 208 14.23 -2.03 1.54
CA GLY A 208 14.13 -2.13 2.99
C GLY A 208 12.91 -1.46 3.60
N ALA A 209 12.95 -1.25 4.91
CA ALA A 209 11.92 -0.62 5.71
C ALA A 209 12.49 0.39 6.71
N MET A 210 11.61 1.28 7.20
CA MET A 210 11.88 2.17 8.33
C MET A 210 10.76 2.04 9.36
N PRO A 211 11.05 2.18 10.67
CA PRO A 211 10.03 2.36 11.68
C PRO A 211 9.21 3.64 11.42
N TYR A 212 7.92 3.59 11.75
CA TYR A 212 7.02 4.72 11.55
C TYR A 212 7.49 5.98 12.28
N ASP A 213 7.97 5.83 13.52
CA ASP A 213 8.41 6.97 14.34
C ASP A 213 9.75 7.56 13.86
N SER A 214 10.53 6.81 13.08
CA SER A 214 11.81 7.27 12.53
C SER A 214 11.67 7.99 11.19
N TYR A 215 10.61 7.68 10.43
CA TYR A 215 10.41 8.25 9.09
C TYR A 215 8.92 8.34 8.75
N SER A 216 8.26 9.38 9.23
CA SER A 216 6.87 9.70 8.91
C SER A 216 6.59 11.17 9.12
N THR A 217 5.46 11.64 8.60
CA THR A 217 4.99 13.02 8.82
C THR A 217 3.70 13.03 9.62
N PRO A 218 3.46 14.08 10.43
CA PRO A 218 2.23 14.22 11.21
C PRO A 218 0.96 14.34 10.35
N SER A 219 1.11 14.77 9.10
CA SER A 219 0.01 14.96 8.14
C SER A 219 0.28 14.20 6.85
N PRO A 220 -0.77 13.70 6.17
CA PRO A 220 -0.61 12.99 4.91
C PRO A 220 0.10 13.85 3.85
N ILE A 221 1.09 13.26 3.19
CA ILE A 221 1.83 13.91 2.11
C ILE A 221 1.00 13.92 0.84
N ASN A 222 1.05 15.02 0.11
CA ASN A 222 0.50 15.09 -1.24
C ASN A 222 1.48 14.47 -2.25
N TRP A 223 1.58 13.14 -2.24
CA TRP A 223 2.48 12.38 -3.11
C TRP A 223 2.26 12.67 -4.59
N ARG A 224 1.02 12.93 -5.02
CA ARG A 224 0.73 13.32 -6.41
C ARG A 224 1.38 14.65 -6.79
N ALA A 225 1.35 15.64 -5.92
CA ALA A 225 2.05 16.90 -6.14
C ALA A 225 3.56 16.75 -6.05
N THR A 226 4.05 15.95 -5.11
CA THR A 226 5.48 15.64 -4.95
C THR A 226 6.03 14.92 -6.18
N SER A 227 5.31 13.93 -6.74
CA SER A 227 5.70 13.23 -7.95
C SER A 227 5.82 14.15 -9.16
N ARG A 228 4.87 15.07 -9.34
CA ARG A 228 4.95 16.06 -10.42
C ARG A 228 6.17 16.97 -10.29
N ARG A 229 6.49 17.45 -9.08
CA ARG A 229 7.68 18.26 -8.82
C ARG A 229 8.96 17.48 -9.08
N ALA A 230 9.01 16.22 -8.62
CA ALA A 230 10.16 15.35 -8.81
C ALA A 230 10.46 15.08 -10.29
N VAL A 231 9.44 14.82 -11.10
CA VAL A 231 9.59 14.63 -12.56
C VAL A 231 10.09 15.92 -13.23
N LEU A 232 9.51 17.08 -12.90
CA LEU A 232 9.96 18.35 -13.46
C LEU A 232 11.41 18.64 -13.08
N ALA A 233 11.79 18.42 -11.82
CA ALA A 233 13.15 18.61 -11.36
C ALA A 233 14.14 17.69 -12.07
N ALA A 234 13.81 16.39 -12.16
CA ALA A 234 14.64 15.39 -12.83
C ALA A 234 14.86 15.73 -14.33
N ASN A 235 13.80 16.12 -15.04
CA ASN A 235 13.86 16.41 -16.47
C ASN A 235 14.62 17.72 -16.81
N CYS A 236 14.90 18.58 -15.83
CA CYS A 236 15.78 19.73 -16.00
C CYS A 236 17.27 19.36 -15.89
N GLU A 237 17.60 18.16 -15.44
CA GLU A 237 18.98 17.75 -15.17
C GLU A 237 19.60 17.03 -16.37
N PRO A 238 20.85 17.37 -16.74
CA PRO A 238 21.50 16.83 -17.94
C PRO A 238 22.08 15.43 -17.75
N THR A 239 22.24 14.95 -16.49
CA THR A 239 22.83 13.64 -16.21
C THR A 239 21.95 12.84 -15.24
N PHE A 240 22.02 11.53 -15.37
CA PHE A 240 21.28 10.58 -14.52
C PHE A 240 21.48 10.84 -13.02
N ASP A 241 22.72 10.99 -12.60
CA ASP A 241 23.11 11.19 -11.22
C ASP A 241 22.56 12.52 -10.62
N ARG A 242 22.51 13.59 -11.44
CA ARG A 242 21.90 14.86 -11.03
C ARG A 242 20.38 14.75 -10.98
N ALA A 243 19.78 14.04 -11.93
CA ALA A 243 18.34 13.78 -11.93
C ALA A 243 17.91 12.99 -10.69
N GLU A 244 18.63 11.95 -10.30
CA GLU A 244 18.35 11.20 -9.07
C GLU A 244 18.45 12.08 -7.82
N ARG A 245 19.49 12.90 -7.70
CA ARG A 245 19.62 13.86 -6.58
C ARG A 245 18.48 14.87 -6.55
N ALA A 246 18.03 15.36 -7.69
CA ALA A 246 16.90 16.29 -7.76
C ALA A 246 15.59 15.63 -7.27
N VAL A 247 15.34 14.37 -7.63
CA VAL A 247 14.20 13.60 -7.12
C VAL A 247 14.31 13.38 -5.63
N ALA A 248 15.48 12.95 -5.15
CA ALA A 248 15.73 12.75 -3.72
C ALA A 248 15.47 14.03 -2.92
N THR A 249 15.96 15.18 -3.40
CA THR A 249 15.70 16.48 -2.78
C THR A 249 14.20 16.80 -2.73
N CYS A 250 13.43 16.47 -3.76
CA CYS A 250 11.96 16.66 -3.74
C CYS A 250 11.28 15.78 -2.69
N ALA A 251 11.75 14.54 -2.51
CA ALA A 251 11.25 13.63 -1.49
C ALA A 251 11.65 14.08 -0.09
N ASP A 252 12.92 14.49 0.11
CA ASP A 252 13.45 14.96 1.39
C ASP A 252 12.73 16.24 1.86
N ASN A 253 12.36 17.13 0.92
CA ASN A 253 11.55 18.31 1.22
C ASN A 253 10.10 17.96 1.64
N ALA A 254 9.61 16.76 1.30
CA ALA A 254 8.25 16.32 1.65
C ALA A 254 8.20 15.54 2.97
N VAL A 255 9.18 14.68 3.23
CA VAL A 255 9.19 13.75 4.39
C VAL A 255 10.33 14.05 5.36
N GLY A 256 11.45 14.57 4.86
CA GLY A 256 12.74 14.65 5.54
C GLY A 256 13.76 13.70 4.92
N SER A 257 15.03 13.88 5.30
CA SER A 257 16.12 13.01 4.84
C SER A 257 15.98 11.62 5.47
N VAL A 258 16.27 10.59 4.68
CA VAL A 258 16.24 9.20 5.16
C VAL A 258 17.37 9.00 6.17
N PRO A 259 17.08 8.53 7.40
CA PRO A 259 18.12 8.10 8.31
C PRO A 259 18.94 6.96 7.69
N PRO A 260 20.29 6.98 7.81
CA PRO A 260 21.12 5.94 7.21
C PRO A 260 20.96 4.57 7.87
N HIS A 261 20.53 4.56 9.13
CA HIS A 261 20.40 3.37 9.95
C HIS A 261 19.10 3.38 10.75
N VAL A 262 18.63 2.18 11.09
CA VAL A 262 17.51 1.94 12.00
C VAL A 262 18.09 1.49 13.34
N PHE A 263 17.71 2.17 14.41
CA PHE A 263 18.05 1.75 15.78
C PHE A 263 16.80 1.17 16.44
N MET A 264 16.81 -0.11 16.75
CA MET A 264 15.68 -0.78 17.40
C MET A 264 16.17 -1.87 18.34
N LEU A 265 15.58 -1.95 19.54
CA LEU A 265 15.91 -2.96 20.57
C LEU A 265 17.42 -3.04 20.88
N GLY A 266 18.13 -1.90 20.86
CA GLY A 266 19.55 -1.82 21.16
C GLY A 266 20.50 -2.32 20.05
N ALA A 267 19.97 -2.58 18.86
CA ALA A 267 20.75 -2.96 17.69
C ALA A 267 20.59 -1.92 16.56
N GLU A 268 21.61 -1.85 15.72
CA GLU A 268 21.66 -1.03 14.52
C GLU A 268 21.46 -1.90 13.28
N TYR A 269 20.57 -1.48 12.40
CA TYR A 269 20.23 -2.18 11.17
C TYR A 269 20.40 -1.25 9.96
N SER A 270 20.78 -1.80 8.81
CA SER A 270 20.44 -1.15 7.55
C SER A 270 18.92 -1.24 7.32
N PRO A 271 18.34 -0.36 6.47
CA PRO A 271 16.92 -0.48 6.15
C PRO A 271 16.50 -1.85 5.58
N VAL A 272 17.40 -2.50 4.82
CA VAL A 272 17.16 -3.83 4.25
C VAL A 272 17.22 -4.91 5.34
N ASP A 273 18.21 -4.89 6.23
CA ASP A 273 18.30 -5.85 7.34
C ASP A 273 17.09 -5.71 8.28
N PHE A 274 16.64 -4.46 8.53
CA PHE A 274 15.45 -4.23 9.32
C PHE A 274 14.20 -4.80 8.64
N ALA A 275 14.04 -4.59 7.32
CA ALA A 275 12.93 -5.20 6.59
C ALA A 275 12.94 -6.72 6.67
N GLN A 276 14.10 -7.35 6.51
CA GLN A 276 14.25 -8.82 6.61
C GLN A 276 13.94 -9.35 8.00
N SER A 277 14.19 -8.56 9.05
CA SER A 277 13.89 -8.96 10.43
C SER A 277 12.38 -8.98 10.72
N VAL A 278 11.58 -8.16 10.00
CA VAL A 278 10.13 -8.03 10.20
C VAL A 278 9.27 -8.60 9.06
N CYS A 279 9.86 -8.90 7.92
CA CYS A 279 9.16 -9.43 6.76
C CYS A 279 10.13 -10.23 5.88
N ARG A 280 10.17 -11.54 6.05
CA ARG A 280 11.01 -12.42 5.23
C ARG A 280 10.40 -12.58 3.85
N SER A 281 11.24 -12.79 2.85
CA SER A 281 10.84 -12.88 1.44
C SER A 281 9.89 -14.05 1.13
N ASP A 282 9.91 -15.10 1.94
CA ASP A 282 9.11 -16.33 1.82
C ASP A 282 7.89 -16.35 2.75
N GLU A 283 7.65 -15.28 3.50
CA GLU A 283 6.62 -15.23 4.54
C GLU A 283 5.23 -14.91 4.01
N TRP A 284 5.13 -14.34 2.82
CA TRP A 284 3.86 -13.89 2.24
C TRP A 284 3.65 -14.40 0.84
N HIS A 285 2.44 -14.90 0.56
CA HIS A 285 2.03 -15.42 -0.73
C HIS A 285 0.83 -14.65 -1.28
N MET A 286 0.84 -14.46 -2.59
CA MET A 286 -0.25 -13.79 -3.29
C MET A 286 -1.19 -14.79 -3.93
N PHE A 287 -2.49 -14.66 -3.66
CA PHE A 287 -3.53 -15.53 -4.21
C PHE A 287 -4.58 -14.74 -4.97
N THR A 288 -5.08 -15.34 -6.05
CA THR A 288 -6.21 -14.82 -6.83
C THR A 288 -7.15 -15.95 -7.22
N SER A 289 -8.31 -15.63 -7.84
CA SER A 289 -9.28 -16.65 -8.23
C SER A 289 -10.06 -16.24 -9.48
N PHE A 290 -9.51 -16.56 -10.66
CA PHE A 290 -10.14 -16.27 -11.94
C PHE A 290 -10.00 -17.44 -12.92
N THR A 291 -11.06 -17.71 -13.71
CA THR A 291 -11.16 -18.91 -14.58
C THR A 291 -10.53 -18.73 -15.95
N HIS A 292 -10.15 -17.52 -16.34
CA HIS A 292 -9.44 -17.28 -17.61
C HIS A 292 -7.97 -17.72 -17.56
N HIS A 293 -7.48 -18.05 -16.36
CA HIS A 293 -6.20 -18.73 -16.14
C HIS A 293 -6.40 -20.08 -15.45
N PRO A 294 -5.50 -21.06 -15.65
CA PRO A 294 -5.59 -22.35 -14.98
C PRO A 294 -5.41 -22.20 -13.46
N PHE A 295 -6.19 -22.93 -12.69
CA PHE A 295 -6.00 -23.05 -11.24
C PHE A 295 -4.76 -23.88 -10.89
N GLY A 296 -4.17 -23.60 -9.71
CA GLY A 296 -2.95 -24.26 -9.22
C GLY A 296 -1.68 -23.81 -9.95
N ARG A 297 -1.69 -22.62 -10.53
CA ARG A 297 -0.54 -22.02 -11.21
C ARG A 297 -0.32 -20.59 -10.74
N ASP A 298 0.95 -20.16 -10.79
CA ASP A 298 1.33 -18.76 -10.67
C ASP A 298 1.11 -18.08 -12.01
N ILE A 299 0.37 -16.98 -11.98
CA ILE A 299 -0.04 -16.22 -13.17
C ILE A 299 0.24 -14.75 -12.96
N GLN A 300 0.51 -14.03 -14.03
CA GLN A 300 0.41 -12.57 -14.01
C GLN A 300 -1.05 -12.20 -14.27
N LEU A 301 -1.67 -11.57 -13.28
CA LEU A 301 -3.04 -11.09 -13.44
C LEU A 301 -3.02 -9.76 -14.21
N GLU A 302 -4.01 -9.58 -15.10
CA GLU A 302 -4.14 -8.42 -15.99
C GLU A 302 -4.62 -7.17 -15.22
N LEU A 303 -3.75 -6.66 -14.36
CA LEU A 303 -3.96 -5.43 -13.60
C LEU A 303 -3.04 -4.33 -14.15
N ALA A 304 -3.63 -3.18 -14.45
CA ALA A 304 -2.88 -2.02 -14.94
C ALA A 304 -1.83 -1.54 -13.92
N ASP A 305 -2.09 -1.76 -12.64
CA ASP A 305 -1.24 -1.33 -11.53
C ASP A 305 -0.15 -2.36 -11.17
N ASN A 306 -0.16 -3.57 -11.74
CA ASN A 306 0.90 -4.58 -11.58
C ASN A 306 2.14 -4.23 -12.43
N GLN A 307 2.79 -3.13 -12.07
CA GLN A 307 3.88 -2.55 -12.87
C GLN A 307 5.19 -3.35 -12.79
N PHE A 308 5.36 -4.21 -11.78
CA PHE A 308 6.56 -5.04 -11.62
C PHE A 308 6.38 -6.43 -12.25
N GLY A 309 5.19 -6.74 -12.76
CA GLY A 309 4.88 -8.04 -13.35
C GLY A 309 4.84 -9.16 -12.31
N ASP A 310 4.45 -8.84 -11.10
CA ASP A 310 4.35 -9.80 -10.01
C ASP A 310 3.30 -10.88 -10.31
N THR A 311 3.49 -12.07 -9.72
CA THR A 311 2.64 -13.23 -9.93
C THR A 311 1.72 -13.48 -8.75
N PHE A 312 0.58 -14.13 -9.05
CA PHE A 312 -0.44 -14.53 -8.10
C PHE A 312 -0.75 -16.02 -8.28
N HIS A 313 -0.79 -16.78 -7.20
CA HIS A 313 -1.21 -18.18 -7.27
C HIS A 313 -2.71 -18.25 -7.47
N ASN A 314 -3.15 -18.76 -8.62
CA ASN A 314 -4.56 -18.81 -8.99
C ASN A 314 -5.24 -20.05 -8.41
N VAL A 315 -6.27 -19.87 -7.57
CA VAL A 315 -6.99 -20.95 -6.89
C VAL A 315 -8.50 -20.84 -7.09
N PRO A 316 -9.27 -21.94 -6.92
CA PRO A 316 -10.74 -21.86 -6.88
C PRO A 316 -11.23 -20.89 -5.80
N LEU A 317 -12.40 -20.26 -6.02
CA LEU A 317 -12.97 -19.28 -5.11
C LEU A 317 -13.15 -19.79 -3.67
N ASP A 318 -13.61 -21.01 -3.50
CA ASP A 318 -13.79 -21.57 -2.16
C ASP A 318 -12.45 -21.82 -1.46
N THR A 319 -11.41 -22.17 -2.21
CA THR A 319 -10.03 -22.28 -1.71
C THR A 319 -9.51 -20.90 -1.30
N LEU A 320 -9.78 -19.84 -2.09
CA LEU A 320 -9.38 -18.48 -1.75
C LEU A 320 -9.97 -18.03 -0.41
N ILE A 321 -11.25 -18.28 -0.17
CA ILE A 321 -11.93 -17.97 1.10
C ILE A 321 -11.38 -18.83 2.23
N HIS A 322 -11.11 -20.12 1.98
CA HIS A 322 -10.50 -21.00 2.98
C HIS A 322 -9.11 -20.52 3.42
N LEU A 323 -8.26 -20.09 2.48
CA LEU A 323 -6.95 -19.53 2.78
C LEU A 323 -7.03 -18.27 3.64
N LEU A 324 -7.99 -17.38 3.35
CA LEU A 324 -8.27 -16.22 4.17
C LEU A 324 -8.69 -16.61 5.60
N ASP A 325 -9.66 -17.52 5.73
CA ASP A 325 -10.13 -17.98 7.03
C ASP A 325 -9.01 -18.64 7.83
N ARG A 326 -8.23 -19.50 7.20
CA ARG A 326 -7.10 -20.22 7.81
C ARG A 326 -5.98 -19.26 8.27
N SER A 327 -5.67 -18.23 7.48
CA SER A 327 -4.70 -17.20 7.88
C SER A 327 -5.14 -16.51 9.17
N LEU A 328 -6.40 -16.11 9.25
CA LEU A 328 -6.96 -15.48 10.46
C LEU A 328 -6.97 -16.44 11.66
N ASP A 329 -7.28 -17.74 11.45
CA ASP A 329 -7.25 -18.77 12.51
C ASP A 329 -5.83 -18.99 13.05
N ASN A 330 -4.82 -18.81 12.21
CA ASN A 330 -3.40 -18.82 12.58
C ASN A 330 -2.90 -17.47 13.12
N ALA A 331 -3.82 -16.57 13.50
CA ALA A 331 -3.53 -15.23 14.02
C ALA A 331 -2.72 -14.35 13.05
N ARG A 332 -2.86 -14.57 11.73
CA ARG A 332 -2.21 -13.79 10.69
C ARG A 332 -3.23 -12.94 9.94
N ALA A 333 -2.97 -11.64 9.86
CA ALA A 333 -3.79 -10.72 9.09
C ALA A 333 -3.60 -10.94 7.59
N VAL A 334 -4.57 -10.52 6.78
CA VAL A 334 -4.58 -10.73 5.33
C VAL A 334 -4.67 -9.39 4.61
N GLY A 335 -3.74 -9.12 3.71
CA GLY A 335 -3.88 -8.02 2.76
C GLY A 335 -4.98 -8.35 1.75
N TRP A 336 -5.92 -7.45 1.55
CA TRP A 336 -7.02 -7.57 0.62
C TRP A 336 -6.91 -6.49 -0.46
N GLU A 337 -6.99 -6.89 -1.71
CA GLU A 337 -6.98 -6.03 -2.89
C GLU A 337 -8.26 -6.28 -3.67
N GLY A 338 -8.99 -5.23 -4.03
CA GLY A 338 -10.28 -5.38 -4.70
C GLY A 338 -11.02 -4.09 -4.99
N ASP A 339 -12.28 -4.26 -5.32
CA ASP A 339 -13.18 -3.21 -5.79
C ASP A 339 -14.02 -2.65 -4.63
N ILE A 340 -13.97 -1.33 -4.45
CA ILE A 340 -14.79 -0.58 -3.50
C ILE A 340 -15.68 0.47 -4.17
N SER A 341 -15.71 0.50 -5.51
CA SER A 341 -16.52 1.46 -6.28
C SER A 341 -18.03 1.14 -6.26
N GLU A 342 -18.41 0.07 -5.60
CA GLU A 342 -19.78 -0.43 -5.47
C GLU A 342 -20.67 0.44 -4.56
N GLU A 343 -21.94 0.61 -4.92
CA GLU A 343 -22.94 1.26 -4.07
C GLU A 343 -23.04 0.58 -2.68
N GLY A 344 -22.81 -0.74 -2.64
CA GLY A 344 -22.80 -1.53 -1.42
C GLY A 344 -21.64 -1.24 -0.47
N PHE A 345 -20.57 -0.56 -0.92
CA PHE A 345 -19.46 -0.11 -0.07
C PHE A 345 -19.80 1.20 0.64
N ARG A 346 -20.39 1.11 1.81
CA ARG A 346 -20.89 2.27 2.57
C ARG A 346 -19.91 2.62 3.70
N TRP A 347 -18.87 3.38 3.36
CA TRP A 347 -17.80 3.74 4.28
C TRP A 347 -18.29 4.41 5.57
N ALA A 348 -19.16 5.41 5.46
CA ALA A 348 -19.68 6.12 6.63
C ALA A 348 -20.42 5.19 7.62
N ALA A 349 -21.14 4.20 7.10
CA ALA A 349 -21.83 3.19 7.88
C ALA A 349 -20.90 2.06 8.37
N GLY A 350 -19.69 1.95 7.82
CA GLY A 350 -18.73 0.90 8.16
C GLY A 350 -19.14 -0.50 7.70
N VAL A 351 -19.85 -0.63 6.56
CA VAL A 351 -20.29 -1.93 6.06
C VAL A 351 -20.26 -1.97 4.53
N ALA A 352 -19.84 -3.11 3.99
CA ALA A 352 -19.93 -3.41 2.56
C ALA A 352 -20.64 -4.74 2.34
N ASP A 353 -21.58 -4.76 1.40
CA ASP A 353 -22.33 -5.95 0.97
C ASP A 353 -22.71 -5.84 -0.50
N VAL A 354 -22.92 -6.97 -1.15
CA VAL A 354 -23.46 -7.03 -2.51
C VAL A 354 -24.97 -7.35 -2.47
N PRO A 355 -25.76 -6.89 -3.47
CA PRO A 355 -27.16 -7.19 -3.53
C PRO A 355 -27.46 -8.70 -3.41
N ARG A 356 -28.49 -9.10 -2.69
CA ARG A 356 -28.85 -10.50 -2.50
C ARG A 356 -29.16 -11.26 -3.80
N THR A 357 -29.48 -10.54 -4.86
CA THR A 357 -29.71 -11.06 -6.21
C THR A 357 -28.45 -11.50 -6.92
N VAL A 358 -27.25 -11.06 -6.47
CA VAL A 358 -25.98 -11.45 -7.05
C VAL A 358 -25.66 -12.88 -6.61
N ALA A 359 -25.45 -13.79 -7.54
CA ALA A 359 -24.97 -15.14 -7.27
C ALA A 359 -23.46 -15.10 -6.96
N CYS A 360 -23.07 -15.42 -5.72
CA CYS A 360 -21.66 -15.38 -5.31
C CYS A 360 -20.91 -16.66 -5.73
N THR A 361 -20.86 -16.92 -7.04
CA THR A 361 -20.22 -18.09 -7.65
C THR A 361 -18.93 -17.72 -8.38
N GLN A 362 -18.08 -18.71 -8.64
CA GLN A 362 -16.86 -18.56 -9.44
C GLN A 362 -17.16 -17.96 -10.83
N GLN A 363 -18.23 -18.44 -11.47
CA GLN A 363 -18.60 -17.96 -12.80
C GLN A 363 -19.07 -16.50 -12.79
N GLU A 364 -19.90 -16.11 -11.82
CA GLU A 364 -20.36 -14.73 -11.70
C GLU A 364 -19.20 -13.76 -11.38
N ARG A 365 -18.29 -14.21 -10.52
CA ARG A 365 -17.04 -13.47 -10.21
C ARG A 365 -16.23 -13.21 -11.48
N GLN A 366 -15.99 -14.26 -12.30
CA GLN A 366 -15.30 -14.10 -13.59
C GLN A 366 -16.03 -13.14 -14.50
N ARG A 367 -17.35 -13.29 -14.63
CA ARG A 367 -18.15 -12.41 -15.47
C ARG A 367 -18.07 -10.93 -15.07
N GLN A 368 -18.00 -10.64 -13.76
CA GLN A 368 -17.85 -9.27 -13.29
C GLN A 368 -16.46 -8.72 -13.59
N PHE A 369 -15.42 -9.49 -13.46
CA PHE A 369 -14.06 -9.11 -13.83
C PHE A 369 -13.96 -8.84 -15.36
N ASP A 370 -14.44 -9.76 -16.20
CA ASP A 370 -14.42 -9.61 -17.67
C ASP A 370 -15.18 -8.36 -18.13
N ARG A 371 -16.22 -7.99 -17.41
CA ARG A 371 -17.04 -6.79 -17.70
C ARG A 371 -16.54 -5.52 -17.02
N ARG A 372 -15.45 -5.60 -16.30
CA ARG A 372 -14.88 -4.49 -15.50
C ARG A 372 -15.88 -3.93 -14.49
N LEU A 373 -16.74 -4.81 -13.94
CA LEU A 373 -17.63 -4.55 -12.81
C LEU A 373 -16.97 -4.89 -11.48
N THR A 374 -15.83 -5.55 -11.52
CA THR A 374 -14.91 -5.74 -10.42
C THR A 374 -13.54 -5.29 -10.93
N THR A 375 -13.00 -4.25 -10.30
CA THR A 375 -11.74 -3.60 -10.66
C THR A 375 -10.79 -3.61 -9.48
N ASP A 376 -9.50 -3.41 -9.75
CA ASP A 376 -8.49 -3.18 -8.75
C ASP A 376 -8.43 -1.68 -8.43
N ASP A 377 -9.14 -1.25 -7.39
CA ASP A 377 -9.21 0.17 -7.06
C ASP A 377 -8.84 0.50 -5.60
N HIS A 378 -8.75 -0.49 -4.71
CA HIS A 378 -8.36 -0.25 -3.32
C HIS A 378 -7.78 -1.47 -2.61
N CYS A 379 -6.94 -1.20 -1.59
CA CYS A 379 -6.41 -2.22 -0.70
C CYS A 379 -6.77 -1.96 0.76
N LEU A 380 -7.11 -3.02 1.48
CA LEU A 380 -7.46 -3.05 2.91
C LEU A 380 -6.69 -4.16 3.62
N THR A 381 -6.72 -4.17 4.94
CA THR A 381 -6.17 -5.29 5.73
C THR A 381 -7.27 -5.97 6.50
N ILE A 382 -7.55 -7.23 6.21
CA ILE A 382 -8.50 -8.04 6.98
C ILE A 382 -7.81 -8.51 8.26
N VAL A 383 -8.42 -8.17 9.40
CA VAL A 383 -7.87 -8.40 10.75
C VAL A 383 -8.82 -9.16 11.67
N GLY A 384 -9.96 -9.61 11.16
CA GLY A 384 -10.91 -10.30 12.03
C GLY A 384 -12.18 -10.76 11.33
N ARG A 385 -13.07 -11.37 12.11
CA ARG A 385 -14.35 -11.92 11.67
C ARG A 385 -15.48 -11.56 12.63
N ALA A 386 -16.67 -11.47 12.08
CA ALA A 386 -17.87 -11.22 12.86
C ALA A 386 -19.07 -11.97 12.22
N VAL A 387 -20.13 -12.16 12.99
CA VAL A 387 -21.35 -12.81 12.54
C VAL A 387 -22.58 -12.04 13.01
N SER A 388 -23.55 -11.82 12.12
CA SER A 388 -24.83 -11.21 12.49
C SER A 388 -25.75 -12.23 13.18
N ARG A 389 -26.80 -11.75 13.88
CA ARG A 389 -27.85 -12.61 14.45
C ARG A 389 -28.55 -13.50 13.42
N ARG A 390 -28.49 -13.12 12.12
CA ARG A 390 -29.07 -13.89 11.02
C ARG A 390 -28.08 -14.86 10.37
N GLY A 391 -26.90 -15.04 10.97
CA GLY A 391 -25.85 -15.93 10.45
C GLY A 391 -25.02 -15.37 9.30
N THR A 392 -25.20 -14.08 8.92
CA THR A 392 -24.36 -13.47 7.89
C THR A 392 -22.94 -13.31 8.44
N ARG A 393 -21.96 -13.87 7.74
CA ARG A 393 -20.53 -13.72 8.07
C ARG A 393 -19.97 -12.42 7.50
N TYR A 394 -19.10 -11.79 8.27
CA TYR A 394 -18.37 -10.59 7.90
C TYR A 394 -16.88 -10.75 8.22
N TYR A 395 -16.05 -10.12 7.41
CA TYR A 395 -14.65 -9.87 7.71
C TYR A 395 -14.49 -8.43 8.20
N ILE A 396 -13.66 -8.23 9.22
CA ILE A 396 -13.35 -6.91 9.75
C ILE A 396 -12.08 -6.45 9.06
N ALA A 397 -12.18 -5.39 8.27
CA ALA A 397 -11.04 -4.84 7.53
C ALA A 397 -10.65 -3.46 8.07
N LYS A 398 -9.34 -3.25 8.27
CA LYS A 398 -8.70 -1.98 8.60
C LYS A 398 -8.43 -1.22 7.30
N ASN A 399 -8.84 0.05 7.24
CA ASN A 399 -8.58 0.95 6.13
C ASN A 399 -7.48 1.96 6.47
N SER A 400 -7.05 2.74 5.50
CA SER A 400 -6.01 3.77 5.58
C SER A 400 -6.56 5.19 5.37
N TRP A 401 -7.79 5.47 5.81
CA TRP A 401 -8.44 6.79 5.70
C TRP A 401 -8.64 7.49 7.04
N GLY A 402 -7.80 7.16 8.02
CA GLY A 402 -7.97 7.63 9.39
C GLY A 402 -9.26 7.11 10.05
N ALA A 403 -9.52 7.55 11.27
CA ALA A 403 -10.66 7.10 12.08
C ALA A 403 -11.96 7.89 11.75
N THR A 404 -12.31 8.01 10.45
CA THR A 404 -13.32 8.97 9.96
C THR A 404 -14.75 8.41 9.84
N ASN A 405 -14.98 7.12 10.15
CA ASN A 405 -16.28 6.47 10.06
C ASN A 405 -16.79 5.94 11.40
N ALA A 406 -17.98 5.34 11.43
CA ALA A 406 -18.61 4.79 12.62
C ALA A 406 -17.77 3.72 13.34
N LEU A 407 -16.92 2.99 12.62
CA LEU A 407 -16.02 1.96 13.16
C LEU A 407 -14.56 2.46 13.34
N ARG A 408 -14.35 3.78 13.39
CA ARG A 408 -13.03 4.39 13.61
C ARG A 408 -11.93 3.88 12.66
N GLY A 409 -12.25 3.83 11.35
CA GLY A 409 -11.31 3.42 10.31
C GLY A 409 -11.39 1.96 9.91
N PHE A 410 -12.37 1.22 10.45
CA PHE A 410 -12.64 -0.18 10.06
C PHE A 410 -13.94 -0.29 9.28
N ILE A 411 -14.10 -1.41 8.58
CA ILE A 411 -15.31 -1.73 7.81
C ILE A 411 -15.60 -3.23 7.91
N LEU A 412 -16.89 -3.57 7.97
CA LEU A 412 -17.38 -4.95 7.89
C LEU A 412 -17.63 -5.29 6.42
N LEU A 413 -16.83 -6.16 5.84
CA LEU A 413 -17.04 -6.72 4.51
C LEU A 413 -17.85 -8.00 4.65
N SER A 414 -19.06 -8.11 4.06
CA SER A 414 -19.77 -9.38 4.06
C SER A 414 -18.95 -10.45 3.32
N GLU A 415 -19.04 -11.72 3.71
CA GLU A 415 -18.37 -12.81 2.97
C GLU A 415 -18.76 -12.77 1.49
N ARG A 416 -20.02 -12.45 1.18
CA ARG A 416 -20.51 -12.27 -0.19
C ARG A 416 -19.74 -11.17 -0.94
N TYR A 417 -19.47 -10.05 -0.26
CA TYR A 417 -18.66 -8.94 -0.81
C TYR A 417 -17.25 -9.42 -1.11
N VAL A 418 -16.60 -10.06 -0.15
CA VAL A 418 -15.25 -10.60 -0.32
C VAL A 418 -15.20 -11.61 -1.46
N ARG A 419 -16.15 -12.55 -1.55
CA ARG A 419 -16.24 -13.52 -2.65
C ARG A 419 -16.33 -12.86 -4.02
N MET A 420 -17.04 -11.76 -4.14
CA MET A 420 -17.31 -11.12 -5.42
C MET A 420 -16.29 -10.04 -5.80
N LYS A 421 -15.79 -9.28 -4.83
CA LYS A 421 -15.04 -8.06 -5.08
C LYS A 421 -13.54 -8.14 -4.77
N THR A 422 -13.06 -9.26 -4.25
CA THR A 422 -11.62 -9.50 -4.09
C THR A 422 -10.95 -9.67 -5.46
N VAL A 423 -9.88 -8.94 -5.72
CA VAL A 423 -8.98 -9.17 -6.85
C VAL A 423 -7.87 -10.11 -6.43
N ALA A 424 -7.19 -9.80 -5.32
CA ALA A 424 -6.13 -10.64 -4.78
C ALA A 424 -6.11 -10.62 -3.24
N LEU A 425 -5.43 -11.59 -2.66
CA LEU A 425 -5.12 -11.69 -1.23
C LEU A 425 -3.62 -11.86 -1.03
N MET A 426 -3.08 -11.14 -0.05
CA MET A 426 -1.74 -11.35 0.51
C MET A 426 -1.90 -12.13 1.82
N VAL A 427 -1.46 -13.39 1.82
CA VAL A 427 -1.67 -14.37 2.90
C VAL A 427 -0.31 -14.77 3.46
N GLY A 428 -0.16 -14.78 4.78
CA GLY A 428 1.06 -15.24 5.44
C GLY A 428 1.29 -16.74 5.23
N ALA A 429 2.54 -17.15 4.99
CA ALA A 429 2.96 -18.55 4.96
C ALA A 429 2.69 -19.25 6.29
N GLU A 430 2.47 -20.55 6.25
CA GLU A 430 2.22 -21.40 7.43
C GLU A 430 3.50 -21.73 8.20
#